data_6d4e44165936c5333680f45c07dde121
#
_entry.id   6d4e44165936c5333680f45c07dde121
#
_cell.length_a   1.000
_cell.length_b   1.000
_cell.length_c   1.000
_cell.angle_alpha   90.00
_cell.angle_beta   90.00
_cell.angle_gamma   90.00
#
_symmetry.space_group_name_H-M   'P 1'
#
loop_
_entity.id
_entity.type
_entity.pdbx_description
1 polymer ?
#
loop_
_entity_poly.entity_id
_entity_poly.type
_entity_poly.pdbx_seq_one_letter_code
_entity_poly.pdbx_strand_id
1 'polypeptide(L)'
;MAKWAVTTINEAIRCHNQLCKSVSDCMDTPFHHPNAPTDVERYRPRLFGIAYRMLSDVHEAEDLVQETLLRWHTAKHDDVISEEGWLVAVITRLAIDRLRRAETERLRYVGNWLPEPIATGTVAPDQRAELASDLSMAFLVMLERLGPEERAAFLLREVFDASYEEIARILDKSEPAVRQVVHRAKARVRDSRARFSPPAEHQTTLLERFLDALAADDKQAMLELFAPGATFTSDGGGKVSAAVNVLRGADRIVRLFIGLEHKYPGFVTHEIIELNGQPAIASYREGVLRFTTMFETDGECIHAVYRVLNPDKLAHLR
;
A
#
# COMPACT_ATOMS: atom_id res chain seq x y z
N MET A 1 52.10 48.26 -23.25
CA MET A 1 51.32 47.85 -22.08
C MET A 1 50.83 46.40 -22.19
N ALA A 2 51.61 45.46 -22.72
CA ALA A 2 51.14 44.05 -22.90
C ALA A 2 52.09 43.01 -22.29
N LYS A 3 53.11 43.42 -21.52
CA LYS A 3 54.04 42.48 -20.86
C LYS A 3 53.77 42.21 -19.35
N TRP A 4 52.88 42.95 -18.73
CA TRP A 4 52.60 42.81 -17.30
C TRP A 4 51.42 41.80 -17.01
N ALA A 5 50.59 41.50 -17.98
CA ALA A 5 49.46 40.62 -17.80
C ALA A 5 49.81 39.11 -17.85
N VAL A 6 50.93 38.75 -18.48
CA VAL A 6 51.30 37.32 -18.66
C VAL A 6 52.08 36.76 -17.47
N THR A 7 52.76 37.61 -16.70
CA THR A 7 53.57 37.16 -15.54
C THR A 7 52.68 36.82 -14.36
N THR A 8 51.59 37.57 -14.15
CA THR A 8 50.66 37.35 -13.03
C THR A 8 49.79 36.09 -13.18
N ILE A 9 49.48 35.72 -14.44
CA ILE A 9 48.71 34.50 -14.72
C ILE A 9 49.58 33.23 -14.51
N ASN A 10 50.83 33.26 -14.84
CA ASN A 10 51.75 32.13 -14.64
C ASN A 10 52.10 31.86 -13.17
N GLU A 11 52.14 32.89 -12.32
CA GLU A 11 52.31 32.72 -10.87
C GLU A 11 51.07 32.18 -10.20
N ALA A 12 49.85 32.57 -10.62
CA ALA A 12 48.60 32.05 -10.11
C ALA A 12 48.43 30.55 -10.46
N ILE A 13 48.85 30.12 -11.66
CA ILE A 13 48.81 28.71 -12.08
C ILE A 13 49.86 27.87 -11.32
N ARG A 14 50.99 28.40 -10.96
CA ARG A 14 52.00 27.69 -10.14
C ARG A 14 51.53 27.50 -8.69
N CYS A 15 50.87 28.47 -8.08
CA CYS A 15 50.30 28.33 -6.74
C CYS A 15 49.14 27.33 -6.73
N HIS A 16 48.32 27.30 -7.77
CA HIS A 16 47.21 26.36 -7.86
C HIS A 16 47.67 24.90 -8.01
N ASN A 17 48.75 24.64 -8.78
CA ASN A 17 49.30 23.30 -8.95
C ASN A 17 50.10 22.78 -7.75
N GLN A 18 50.58 23.66 -6.85
CA GLN A 18 51.25 23.24 -5.62
C GLN A 18 50.26 22.92 -4.50
N LEU A 19 49.09 23.56 -4.47
CA LEU A 19 48.02 23.26 -3.54
C LEU A 19 47.25 21.96 -3.91
N CYS A 20 47.16 21.62 -5.20
CA CYS A 20 46.57 20.36 -5.64
C CYS A 20 47.39 19.09 -5.35
N LYS A 21 48.73 19.21 -5.20
CA LYS A 21 49.58 18.05 -4.87
C LYS A 21 49.55 17.65 -3.41
N SER A 22 49.09 18.52 -2.50
CA SER A 22 48.98 18.21 -1.08
C SER A 22 47.58 17.68 -0.69
N VAL A 23 46.59 17.75 -1.62
CA VAL A 23 45.20 17.24 -1.38
C VAL A 23 45.03 15.81 -1.91
N SER A 24 45.92 15.37 -2.84
CA SER A 24 45.84 14.02 -3.43
C SER A 24 46.39 12.93 -2.51
N ASP A 25 47.22 13.22 -1.54
CA ASP A 25 47.77 12.25 -0.60
C ASP A 25 46.94 12.06 0.67
N CYS A 26 45.83 12.79 0.83
CA CYS A 26 44.87 12.63 1.95
C CYS A 26 43.63 11.80 1.63
N MET A 27 43.51 11.25 0.41
CA MET A 27 42.29 10.53 0.00
C MET A 27 42.32 9.00 0.15
N ASP A 28 43.36 8.40 0.71
CA ASP A 28 43.53 6.95 0.79
C ASP A 28 43.46 6.39 2.24
N THR A 29 42.91 7.13 3.18
CA THR A 29 42.45 6.53 4.44
C THR A 29 40.94 6.55 4.45
N PRO A 30 40.25 5.37 4.56
CA PRO A 30 38.81 5.37 4.80
C PRO A 30 38.60 5.96 6.20
N PHE A 31 38.25 7.25 6.24
CA PHE A 31 37.72 7.85 7.46
C PHE A 31 36.42 7.13 7.77
N HIS A 32 36.53 6.11 8.58
CA HIS A 32 35.38 5.53 9.25
C HIS A 32 34.90 6.55 10.27
N HIS A 33 34.02 7.48 9.85
CA HIS A 33 33.27 8.30 10.76
C HIS A 33 32.25 7.39 11.44
N PRO A 34 32.36 7.16 12.76
CA PRO A 34 31.38 6.35 13.49
C PRO A 34 30.00 7.03 13.60
N ASN A 35 29.79 8.17 12.91
CA ASN A 35 28.57 8.96 12.87
C ASN A 35 28.28 9.50 11.47
N ALA A 36 28.55 8.76 10.40
CA ALA A 36 27.88 9.05 9.14
C ALA A 36 26.36 8.87 9.39
N PRO A 37 25.50 9.86 9.04
CA PRO A 37 24.06 9.66 9.16
C PRO A 37 23.72 8.42 8.33
N THR A 38 23.32 7.35 9.02
CA THR A 38 22.86 6.13 8.35
C THR A 38 21.70 6.52 7.48
N ASP A 39 21.75 6.17 6.21
CA ASP A 39 20.70 6.43 5.24
C ASP A 39 19.50 5.50 5.55
N VAL A 40 18.79 5.81 6.63
CA VAL A 40 17.61 5.06 7.05
C VAL A 40 16.42 5.30 6.12
N GLU A 41 16.49 6.30 5.25
CA GLU A 41 15.48 6.55 4.21
C GLU A 41 15.34 5.36 3.25
N ARG A 42 16.38 4.56 3.07
CA ARG A 42 16.31 3.32 2.27
C ARG A 42 15.27 2.32 2.80
N TYR A 43 14.90 2.39 4.07
CA TYR A 43 13.89 1.51 4.66
C TYR A 43 12.46 2.05 4.52
N ARG A 44 12.28 3.30 4.03
CA ARG A 44 10.96 3.94 3.88
C ARG A 44 9.95 3.07 3.14
N PRO A 45 10.25 2.44 1.97
CA PRO A 45 9.28 1.61 1.27
C PRO A 45 8.80 0.42 2.10
N ARG A 46 9.72 -0.25 2.81
CA ARG A 46 9.39 -1.38 3.68
C ARG A 46 8.55 -0.94 4.88
N LEU A 47 8.91 0.17 5.52
CA LEU A 47 8.15 0.73 6.64
C LEU A 47 6.74 1.13 6.19
N PHE A 48 6.61 1.79 5.05
CA PHE A 48 5.32 2.12 4.46
C PHE A 48 4.50 0.85 4.18
N GLY A 49 5.12 -0.18 3.59
CA GLY A 49 4.48 -1.46 3.32
C GLY A 49 3.90 -2.12 4.58
N ILE A 50 4.62 -2.05 5.71
CA ILE A 50 4.14 -2.53 7.02
C ILE A 50 2.99 -1.67 7.52
N ALA A 51 3.17 -0.35 7.58
CA ALA A 51 2.18 0.58 8.10
C ALA A 51 0.88 0.53 7.30
N TYR A 52 0.95 0.56 5.97
CA TYR A 52 -0.22 0.52 5.11
C TYR A 52 -1.00 -0.80 5.24
N ARG A 53 -0.34 -1.96 5.29
CA ARG A 53 -1.03 -3.24 5.54
C ARG A 53 -1.63 -3.33 6.94
N MET A 54 -1.03 -2.63 7.90
CA MET A 54 -1.58 -2.53 9.25
C MET A 54 -2.81 -1.62 9.31
N LEU A 55 -2.75 -0.44 8.69
CA LEU A 55 -3.76 0.62 8.88
C LEU A 55 -4.80 0.68 7.77
N SER A 56 -4.40 0.27 6.54
CA SER A 56 -5.21 0.36 5.32
C SER A 56 -5.63 1.82 4.98
N ASP A 57 -4.80 2.78 5.39
CA ASP A 57 -4.94 4.21 5.25
C ASP A 57 -3.58 4.77 4.84
N VAL A 58 -3.53 5.51 3.74
CA VAL A 58 -2.29 6.00 3.12
C VAL A 58 -1.67 7.11 3.96
N HIS A 59 -2.47 8.07 4.39
CA HIS A 59 -1.98 9.21 5.16
C HIS A 59 -1.47 8.78 6.53
N GLU A 60 -2.21 7.94 7.23
CA GLU A 60 -1.80 7.38 8.51
C GLU A 60 -0.52 6.53 8.38
N ALA A 61 -0.36 5.79 7.27
CA ALA A 61 0.86 5.02 7.03
C ALA A 61 2.07 5.92 6.80
N GLU A 62 1.95 6.99 6.00
CA GLU A 62 3.01 7.97 5.78
C GLU A 62 3.38 8.70 7.07
N ASP A 63 2.40 9.10 7.88
CA ASP A 63 2.63 9.73 9.18
C ASP A 63 3.43 8.82 10.11
N LEU A 64 3.10 7.52 10.16
CA LEU A 64 3.85 6.58 10.98
C LEU A 64 5.28 6.36 10.48
N VAL A 65 5.49 6.36 9.17
CA VAL A 65 6.84 6.29 8.60
C VAL A 65 7.66 7.50 9.04
N GLN A 66 7.11 8.70 8.90
CA GLN A 66 7.79 9.94 9.31
C GLN A 66 8.08 9.92 10.82
N GLU A 67 7.11 9.56 11.66
CA GLU A 67 7.29 9.46 13.12
C GLU A 67 8.39 8.44 13.47
N THR A 68 8.44 7.29 12.78
CA THR A 68 9.46 6.25 13.00
C THR A 68 10.86 6.77 12.68
N LEU A 69 11.03 7.45 11.54
CA LEU A 69 12.30 8.04 11.13
C LEU A 69 12.74 9.18 12.05
N LEU A 70 11.82 10.03 12.50
CA LEU A 70 12.10 11.06 13.50
C LEU A 70 12.56 10.47 14.83
N ARG A 71 11.92 9.39 15.29
CA ARG A 71 12.34 8.68 16.51
C ARG A 71 13.73 8.09 16.36
N TRP A 72 14.08 7.57 15.19
CA TRP A 72 15.43 7.11 14.92
C TRP A 72 16.43 8.25 15.10
N HIS A 73 16.23 9.40 14.47
CA HIS A 73 17.18 10.53 14.56
C HIS A 73 17.34 11.13 15.97
N THR A 74 16.40 10.91 16.86
CA THR A 74 16.43 11.42 18.23
C THR A 74 16.86 10.38 19.27
N ALA A 75 16.86 9.10 18.93
CA ALA A 75 17.24 8.01 19.83
C ALA A 75 18.77 7.88 19.96
N LYS A 76 19.21 7.27 21.06
CA LYS A 76 20.58 6.75 21.20
C LYS A 76 20.63 5.35 20.63
N HIS A 77 21.68 5.06 19.88
CA HIS A 77 21.82 3.81 19.12
C HIS A 77 22.90 2.87 19.69
N ASP A 78 23.43 3.16 20.88
CA ASP A 78 24.56 2.43 21.47
C ASP A 78 24.30 0.91 21.62
N ASP A 79 23.02 0.51 21.81
CA ASP A 79 22.60 -0.87 21.99
C ASP A 79 21.82 -1.45 20.79
N VAL A 80 21.77 -0.74 19.66
CA VAL A 80 21.00 -1.18 18.46
C VAL A 80 21.83 -2.16 17.65
N ILE A 81 21.41 -3.43 17.64
CA ILE A 81 22.07 -4.49 16.86
C ILE A 81 21.73 -4.39 15.36
N SER A 82 20.51 -4.00 15.02
CA SER A 82 19.99 -3.88 13.65
C SER A 82 19.12 -2.65 13.51
N GLU A 83 19.51 -1.73 12.62
CA GLU A 83 18.73 -0.53 12.27
C GLU A 83 17.34 -0.91 11.80
N GLU A 84 17.27 -1.83 10.83
CA GLU A 84 16.03 -2.34 10.27
C GLU A 84 15.14 -2.96 11.33
N GLY A 85 15.70 -3.84 12.17
CA GLY A 85 14.97 -4.49 13.25
C GLY A 85 14.37 -3.49 14.24
N TRP A 86 15.10 -2.41 14.55
CA TRP A 86 14.63 -1.34 15.42
C TRP A 86 13.48 -0.55 14.77
N LEU A 87 13.65 -0.14 13.51
CA LEU A 87 12.65 0.61 12.75
C LEU A 87 11.35 -0.21 12.59
N VAL A 88 11.46 -1.49 12.22
CA VAL A 88 10.32 -2.41 12.11
C VAL A 88 9.60 -2.58 13.46
N ALA A 89 10.35 -2.67 14.56
CA ALA A 89 9.75 -2.77 15.88
C ALA A 89 8.98 -1.50 16.26
N VAL A 90 9.56 -0.33 16.01
CA VAL A 90 8.93 0.97 16.33
C VAL A 90 7.65 1.16 15.49
N ILE A 91 7.73 1.01 14.16
CA ILE A 91 6.57 1.24 13.29
C ILE A 91 5.44 0.25 13.59
N THR A 92 5.77 -0.99 13.89
CA THR A 92 4.77 -2.02 14.24
C THR A 92 4.03 -1.65 15.53
N ARG A 93 4.74 -1.23 16.58
CA ARG A 93 4.11 -0.80 17.84
C ARG A 93 3.24 0.43 17.65
N LEU A 94 3.71 1.43 16.91
CA LEU A 94 2.94 2.61 16.55
C LEU A 94 1.66 2.24 15.79
N ALA A 95 1.77 1.34 14.80
CA ALA A 95 0.63 0.87 14.02
C ALA A 95 -0.40 0.12 14.89
N ILE A 96 0.04 -0.73 15.82
CA ILE A 96 -0.86 -1.40 16.79
C ILE A 96 -1.63 -0.37 17.61
N ASP A 97 -0.93 0.64 18.14
CA ASP A 97 -1.57 1.67 18.97
C ASP A 97 -2.55 2.53 18.15
N ARG A 98 -2.21 2.83 16.88
CA ARG A 98 -3.11 3.56 15.98
C ARG A 98 -4.36 2.74 15.66
N LEU A 99 -4.20 1.44 15.37
CA LEU A 99 -5.34 0.53 15.12
C LEU A 99 -6.28 0.44 16.32
N ARG A 100 -5.76 0.32 17.53
CA ARG A 100 -6.58 0.28 18.76
C ARG A 100 -7.45 1.53 18.90
N ARG A 101 -6.94 2.71 18.50
CA ARG A 101 -7.70 3.96 18.48
C ARG A 101 -8.73 3.95 17.34
N ALA A 102 -8.31 3.54 16.15
CA ALA A 102 -9.17 3.48 14.97
C ALA A 102 -10.36 2.51 15.13
N GLU A 103 -10.23 1.42 15.90
CA GLU A 103 -11.35 0.51 16.20
C GLU A 103 -12.57 1.25 16.79
N THR A 104 -12.33 2.22 17.67
CA THR A 104 -13.42 3.03 18.27
C THR A 104 -14.05 3.99 17.25
N GLU A 105 -13.28 4.55 16.36
CA GLU A 105 -13.74 5.44 15.29
C GLU A 105 -14.52 4.67 14.22
N ARG A 106 -14.05 3.46 13.85
CA ARG A 106 -14.71 2.56 12.90
C ARG A 106 -16.10 2.11 13.35
N LEU A 107 -16.35 2.01 14.66
CA LEU A 107 -17.69 1.73 15.18
C LEU A 107 -18.71 2.84 14.84
N ARG A 108 -18.26 4.04 14.55
CA ARG A 108 -19.09 5.19 14.15
C ARG A 108 -19.12 5.42 12.64
N TYR A 109 -18.36 4.63 11.88
CA TYR A 109 -18.28 4.77 10.43
C TYR A 109 -19.58 4.38 9.76
N VAL A 110 -20.05 5.21 8.82
CA VAL A 110 -21.32 5.02 8.15
C VAL A 110 -21.16 4.12 6.92
N GLY A 111 -21.80 2.97 6.93
CA GLY A 111 -21.71 1.98 5.85
C GLY A 111 -20.53 1.02 5.98
N ASN A 112 -20.18 0.37 4.88
CA ASN A 112 -19.02 -0.52 4.86
C ASN A 112 -17.74 0.30 4.77
N TRP A 113 -16.76 -0.08 5.56
CA TRP A 113 -15.41 0.48 5.47
C TRP A 113 -14.54 -0.40 4.54
N LEU A 114 -13.89 0.22 3.57
CA LEU A 114 -12.90 -0.43 2.70
C LEU A 114 -11.54 0.25 2.86
N PRO A 115 -10.42 -0.49 2.69
CA PRO A 115 -9.08 0.09 2.58
C PRO A 115 -9.00 1.21 1.54
N GLU A 116 -8.10 2.16 1.74
CA GLU A 116 -7.77 3.16 0.73
C GLU A 116 -7.02 2.50 -0.41
N PRO A 117 -7.41 2.71 -1.68
CA PRO A 117 -6.66 2.18 -2.82
C PRO A 117 -5.38 2.98 -3.04
N ILE A 118 -4.28 2.34 -3.43
CA ILE A 118 -3.04 3.01 -3.82
C ILE A 118 -2.70 2.76 -5.29
N ALA A 119 -2.28 3.83 -5.99
CA ALA A 119 -1.78 3.71 -7.36
C ALA A 119 -0.37 3.09 -7.33
N THR A 120 -0.26 1.85 -7.79
CA THR A 120 1.02 1.13 -7.85
C THR A 120 1.68 1.23 -9.22
N GLY A 121 0.93 1.57 -10.24
CA GLY A 121 1.43 1.75 -11.61
C GLY A 121 2.50 2.84 -11.76
N THR A 122 2.51 3.84 -10.90
CA THR A 122 3.45 4.96 -10.92
C THR A 122 4.65 4.79 -9.98
N VAL A 123 4.67 3.73 -9.17
CA VAL A 123 5.73 3.47 -8.19
C VAL A 123 6.98 2.94 -8.90
N ALA A 124 8.16 3.41 -8.49
CA ALA A 124 9.44 2.97 -9.06
C ALA A 124 9.66 1.45 -8.89
N PRO A 125 10.35 0.77 -9.83
CA PRO A 125 10.47 -0.70 -9.83
C PRO A 125 11.10 -1.30 -8.57
N ASP A 126 12.04 -0.60 -7.95
CA ASP A 126 12.70 -0.98 -6.70
C ASP A 126 11.73 -0.93 -5.50
N GLN A 127 10.90 0.10 -5.44
CA GLN A 127 9.85 0.23 -4.45
C GLN A 127 8.69 -0.76 -4.69
N ARG A 128 8.40 -1.08 -5.96
CA ARG A 128 7.43 -2.13 -6.30
C ARG A 128 7.83 -3.49 -5.76
N ALA A 129 9.12 -3.85 -5.77
CA ALA A 129 9.58 -5.14 -5.27
C ALA A 129 9.27 -5.34 -3.78
N GLU A 130 9.37 -4.30 -2.96
CA GLU A 130 9.01 -4.35 -1.54
C GLU A 130 7.49 -4.29 -1.29
N LEU A 131 6.75 -3.64 -2.19
CA LEU A 131 5.29 -3.65 -2.20
C LEU A 131 4.70 -4.90 -2.87
N ALA A 132 5.52 -5.69 -3.59
CA ALA A 132 5.08 -6.80 -4.45
C ALA A 132 4.48 -8.02 -3.71
N SER A 133 4.62 -8.11 -2.39
CA SER A 133 3.81 -9.06 -1.63
C SER A 133 2.37 -8.55 -1.57
N ASP A 134 1.42 -9.44 -1.72
CA ASP A 134 -0.02 -9.21 -1.85
C ASP A 134 -0.55 -7.91 -1.19
N LEU A 135 -0.91 -6.92 -2.02
CA LEU A 135 -1.56 -5.66 -1.64
C LEU A 135 -3.02 -5.63 -2.10
N SER A 136 -3.52 -6.72 -2.69
CA SER A 136 -4.86 -6.77 -3.25
C SER A 136 -5.90 -6.25 -2.25
N MET A 137 -6.94 -5.60 -2.75
CA MET A 137 -8.05 -5.13 -1.92
C MET A 137 -8.66 -6.29 -1.11
N ALA A 138 -8.75 -7.47 -1.70
CA ALA A 138 -9.23 -8.68 -1.02
C ALA A 138 -8.37 -9.05 0.18
N PHE A 139 -7.04 -8.97 0.03
CA PHE A 139 -6.10 -9.23 1.12
C PHE A 139 -6.23 -8.20 2.24
N LEU A 140 -6.29 -6.92 1.91
CA LEU A 140 -6.46 -5.86 2.90
C LEU A 140 -7.79 -5.98 3.66
N VAL A 141 -8.88 -6.24 2.95
CA VAL A 141 -10.20 -6.50 3.57
C VAL A 141 -10.18 -7.73 4.48
N MET A 142 -9.42 -8.74 4.10
CA MET A 142 -9.22 -9.91 4.94
C MET A 142 -8.48 -9.59 6.24
N LEU A 143 -7.43 -8.74 6.18
CA LEU A 143 -6.68 -8.29 7.35
C LEU A 143 -7.56 -7.53 8.36
N GLU A 144 -8.65 -6.89 7.92
CA GLU A 144 -9.59 -6.20 8.80
C GLU A 144 -10.33 -7.14 9.79
N ARG A 145 -10.28 -8.45 9.57
CA ARG A 145 -10.83 -9.46 10.48
C ARG A 145 -9.92 -9.81 11.64
N LEU A 146 -8.68 -9.34 11.61
CA LEU A 146 -7.66 -9.59 12.63
C LEU A 146 -7.63 -8.42 13.61
N GLY A 147 -7.55 -8.72 14.89
CA GLY A 147 -7.23 -7.69 15.89
C GLY A 147 -5.81 -7.12 15.70
N PRO A 148 -5.49 -5.96 16.28
CA PRO A 148 -4.24 -5.25 16.01
C PRO A 148 -2.97 -6.10 16.18
N GLU A 149 -2.86 -6.83 17.28
CA GLU A 149 -1.69 -7.71 17.53
C GLU A 149 -1.68 -8.95 16.65
N GLU A 150 -2.86 -9.51 16.32
CA GLU A 150 -2.96 -10.66 15.41
C GLU A 150 -2.56 -10.26 14.00
N ARG A 151 -2.98 -9.07 13.54
CA ARG A 151 -2.59 -8.50 12.24
C ARG A 151 -1.08 -8.27 12.18
N ALA A 152 -0.51 -7.63 13.20
CA ALA A 152 0.93 -7.42 13.30
C ALA A 152 1.72 -8.73 13.24
N ALA A 153 1.38 -9.70 14.10
CA ALA A 153 2.07 -10.98 14.14
C ALA A 153 1.96 -11.75 12.81
N PHE A 154 0.77 -11.73 12.19
CA PHE A 154 0.52 -12.35 10.90
C PHE A 154 1.36 -11.71 9.79
N LEU A 155 1.33 -10.38 9.67
CA LEU A 155 2.08 -9.65 8.65
C LEU A 155 3.58 -9.84 8.81
N LEU A 156 4.12 -9.67 10.01
CA LEU A 156 5.53 -9.84 10.26
C LEU A 156 6.00 -11.25 9.89
N ARG A 157 5.20 -12.29 10.21
CA ARG A 157 5.57 -13.67 9.92
C ARG A 157 5.37 -14.08 8.47
N GLU A 158 4.21 -13.78 7.87
CA GLU A 158 3.78 -14.33 6.58
C GLU A 158 4.13 -13.47 5.37
N VAL A 159 4.33 -12.17 5.60
CA VAL A 159 4.62 -11.19 4.53
C VAL A 159 6.06 -10.71 4.60
N PHE A 160 6.56 -10.46 5.81
CA PHE A 160 7.90 -9.90 6.03
C PHE A 160 8.94 -10.93 6.53
N ASP A 161 8.54 -12.19 6.66
CA ASP A 161 9.38 -13.36 7.00
C ASP A 161 10.20 -13.19 8.29
N ALA A 162 9.71 -12.39 9.25
CA ALA A 162 10.35 -12.21 10.54
C ALA A 162 10.32 -13.51 11.35
N SER A 163 11.37 -13.75 12.13
CA SER A 163 11.46 -14.90 13.04
C SER A 163 10.47 -14.76 14.21
N TYR A 164 10.07 -15.88 14.80
CA TYR A 164 9.20 -15.85 15.99
C TYR A 164 9.85 -15.13 17.17
N GLU A 165 11.18 -15.20 17.28
CA GLU A 165 11.95 -14.49 18.30
C GLU A 165 11.87 -12.97 18.11
N GLU A 166 12.02 -12.47 16.87
CA GLU A 166 11.89 -11.05 16.54
C GLU A 166 10.48 -10.54 16.83
N ILE A 167 9.45 -11.30 16.40
CA ILE A 167 8.05 -10.93 16.66
C ILE A 167 7.77 -10.92 18.17
N ALA A 168 8.33 -11.87 18.93
CA ALA A 168 8.19 -11.94 20.38
C ALA A 168 8.76 -10.68 21.05
N ARG A 169 9.94 -10.22 20.62
CA ARG A 169 10.55 -8.96 21.10
C ARG A 169 9.72 -7.72 20.71
N ILE A 170 9.17 -7.70 19.50
CA ILE A 170 8.34 -6.58 19.01
C ILE A 170 7.05 -6.47 19.84
N LEU A 171 6.37 -7.61 20.07
CA LEU A 171 5.07 -7.66 20.74
C LEU A 171 5.15 -7.79 22.27
N ASP A 172 6.35 -7.84 22.84
CA ASP A 172 6.58 -8.08 24.26
C ASP A 172 5.87 -9.37 24.76
N LYS A 173 6.07 -10.47 24.05
CA LYS A 173 5.46 -11.78 24.32
C LYS A 173 6.49 -12.89 24.29
N SER A 174 6.15 -14.05 24.83
CA SER A 174 6.98 -15.25 24.64
C SER A 174 6.78 -15.82 23.23
N GLU A 175 7.82 -16.48 22.68
CA GLU A 175 7.70 -17.15 21.38
C GLU A 175 6.53 -18.15 21.30
N PRO A 176 6.27 -19.01 22.28
CA PRO A 176 5.11 -19.89 22.25
C PRO A 176 3.79 -19.13 22.14
N ALA A 177 3.66 -17.97 22.80
CA ALA A 177 2.46 -17.13 22.70
C ALA A 177 2.33 -16.54 21.28
N VAL A 178 3.43 -16.06 20.68
CA VAL A 178 3.42 -15.55 19.30
C VAL A 178 3.04 -16.64 18.30
N ARG A 179 3.58 -17.87 18.44
CA ARG A 179 3.19 -19.02 17.59
C ARG A 179 1.68 -19.26 17.63
N GLN A 180 1.08 -19.18 18.82
CA GLN A 180 -0.37 -19.33 18.98
C GLN A 180 -1.15 -18.18 18.33
N VAL A 181 -0.67 -16.92 18.47
CA VAL A 181 -1.31 -15.74 17.82
C VAL A 181 -1.28 -15.91 16.30
N VAL A 182 -0.12 -16.21 15.72
CA VAL A 182 0.02 -16.44 14.27
C VAL A 182 -0.86 -17.59 13.80
N HIS A 183 -0.89 -18.70 14.55
CA HIS A 183 -1.73 -19.85 14.20
C HIS A 183 -3.23 -19.48 14.15
N ARG A 184 -3.73 -18.75 15.17
CA ARG A 184 -5.13 -18.28 15.19
C ARG A 184 -5.41 -17.29 14.06
N ALA A 185 -4.48 -16.34 13.80
CA ALA A 185 -4.59 -15.40 12.69
C ALA A 185 -4.69 -16.14 11.34
N LYS A 186 -3.80 -17.13 11.11
CA LYS A 186 -3.85 -17.98 9.91
C LYS A 186 -5.19 -18.71 9.75
N ALA A 187 -5.75 -19.26 10.84
CA ALA A 187 -7.03 -19.94 10.78
C ALA A 187 -8.16 -18.98 10.37
N ARG A 188 -8.21 -17.76 10.94
CA ARG A 188 -9.22 -16.73 10.58
C ARG A 188 -9.08 -16.28 9.13
N VAL A 189 -7.85 -16.21 8.63
CA VAL A 189 -7.51 -15.75 7.28
C VAL A 189 -7.71 -16.85 6.25
N ARG A 190 -7.51 -18.12 6.62
CA ARG A 190 -7.53 -19.28 5.72
C ARG A 190 -8.85 -19.44 4.95
N ASP A 191 -9.97 -19.13 5.61
CA ASP A 191 -11.30 -19.22 5.00
C ASP A 191 -11.60 -18.05 4.05
N SER A 192 -10.73 -17.02 4.04
CA SER A 192 -10.93 -15.75 3.35
C SER A 192 -9.78 -15.41 2.39
N ARG A 193 -8.73 -16.24 2.35
CA ARG A 193 -7.57 -15.96 1.51
C ARG A 193 -8.01 -15.90 0.06
N ALA A 194 -7.70 -14.79 -0.60
CA ALA A 194 -7.82 -14.69 -2.06
C ALA A 194 -7.18 -15.94 -2.66
N ARG A 195 -8.00 -16.81 -3.22
CA ARG A 195 -7.56 -18.12 -3.73
C ARG A 195 -6.85 -17.99 -5.06
N PHE A 196 -6.79 -16.77 -5.61
CA PHE A 196 -6.48 -16.58 -7.01
C PHE A 196 -5.57 -15.36 -7.16
N SER A 197 -4.48 -15.57 -7.87
CA SER A 197 -3.63 -14.50 -8.40
C SER A 197 -3.42 -14.77 -9.89
N PRO A 198 -4.46 -14.59 -10.72
CA PRO A 198 -4.32 -14.79 -12.14
C PRO A 198 -3.36 -13.74 -12.73
N PRO A 199 -2.73 -14.02 -13.88
CA PRO A 199 -1.91 -13.03 -14.58
C PRO A 199 -2.69 -11.73 -14.82
N ALA A 200 -2.02 -10.60 -14.73
CA ALA A 200 -2.64 -9.27 -14.88
C ALA A 200 -3.35 -9.12 -16.25
N GLU A 201 -2.82 -9.75 -17.30
CA GLU A 201 -3.44 -9.77 -18.63
C GLU A 201 -4.83 -10.40 -18.62
N HIS A 202 -5.01 -11.54 -17.91
CA HIS A 202 -6.32 -12.19 -17.80
C HIS A 202 -7.29 -11.34 -17.00
N GLN A 203 -6.80 -10.68 -15.94
CA GLN A 203 -7.63 -9.73 -15.16
C GLN A 203 -8.06 -8.55 -16.03
N THR A 204 -7.14 -7.94 -16.78
CA THR A 204 -7.44 -6.81 -17.68
C THR A 204 -8.49 -7.21 -18.72
N THR A 205 -8.31 -8.35 -19.37
CA THR A 205 -9.30 -8.86 -20.36
C THR A 205 -10.68 -9.06 -19.74
N LEU A 206 -10.73 -9.54 -18.48
CA LEU A 206 -12.01 -9.71 -17.77
C LEU A 206 -12.67 -8.36 -17.49
N LEU A 207 -11.88 -7.34 -17.11
CA LEU A 207 -12.38 -5.98 -16.88
C LEU A 207 -12.87 -5.31 -18.17
N GLU A 208 -12.16 -5.51 -19.28
CA GLU A 208 -12.60 -5.02 -20.61
C GLU A 208 -13.96 -5.65 -20.99
N ARG A 209 -14.10 -6.97 -20.86
CA ARG A 209 -15.36 -7.66 -21.10
C ARG A 209 -16.49 -7.17 -20.19
N PHE A 210 -16.16 -6.88 -18.93
CA PHE A 210 -17.12 -6.29 -17.99
C PHE A 210 -17.60 -4.91 -18.45
N LEU A 211 -16.69 -4.03 -18.89
CA LEU A 211 -17.05 -2.70 -19.39
C LEU A 211 -17.85 -2.78 -20.69
N ASP A 212 -17.47 -3.65 -21.61
CA ASP A 212 -18.19 -3.88 -22.87
C ASP A 212 -19.62 -4.36 -22.64
N ALA A 213 -19.80 -5.38 -21.78
CA ALA A 213 -21.11 -5.91 -21.43
C ALA A 213 -21.99 -4.85 -20.72
N LEU A 214 -21.39 -4.03 -19.86
CA LEU A 214 -22.07 -2.93 -19.17
C LEU A 214 -22.52 -1.85 -20.17
N ALA A 215 -21.65 -1.45 -21.07
CA ALA A 215 -21.95 -0.45 -22.10
C ALA A 215 -23.01 -0.93 -23.11
N ALA A 216 -23.03 -2.22 -23.41
CA ALA A 216 -24.03 -2.86 -24.29
C ALA A 216 -25.37 -3.15 -23.60
N ASP A 217 -25.52 -2.89 -22.28
CA ASP A 217 -26.68 -3.28 -21.46
C ASP A 217 -26.97 -4.79 -21.54
N ASP A 218 -25.91 -5.59 -21.77
CA ASP A 218 -26.04 -7.04 -21.91
C ASP A 218 -25.99 -7.74 -20.56
N LYS A 219 -27.20 -7.90 -19.98
CA LYS A 219 -27.38 -8.57 -18.68
C LYS A 219 -26.83 -10.00 -18.69
N GLN A 220 -26.98 -10.74 -19.80
CA GLN A 220 -26.56 -12.13 -19.85
C GLN A 220 -25.05 -12.26 -19.88
N ALA A 221 -24.38 -11.47 -20.73
CA ALA A 221 -22.92 -11.38 -20.76
C ALA A 221 -22.36 -10.95 -19.40
N MET A 222 -22.99 -9.97 -18.72
CA MET A 222 -22.62 -9.57 -17.37
C MET A 222 -22.73 -10.74 -16.37
N LEU A 223 -23.81 -11.51 -16.40
CA LEU A 223 -24.00 -12.63 -15.47
C LEU A 223 -22.94 -13.72 -15.64
N GLU A 224 -22.49 -13.97 -16.85
CA GLU A 224 -21.45 -14.97 -17.17
C GLU A 224 -20.07 -14.61 -16.59
N LEU A 225 -19.83 -13.32 -16.32
CA LEU A 225 -18.57 -12.85 -15.72
C LEU A 225 -18.50 -13.07 -14.20
N PHE A 226 -19.63 -13.33 -13.55
CA PHE A 226 -19.66 -13.43 -12.09
C PHE A 226 -19.81 -14.86 -11.58
N ALA A 227 -19.03 -15.21 -10.57
CA ALA A 227 -19.28 -16.42 -9.81
C ALA A 227 -20.67 -16.35 -9.11
N PRO A 228 -21.39 -17.50 -8.99
CA PRO A 228 -22.74 -17.50 -8.39
C PRO A 228 -22.83 -16.89 -6.99
N GLY A 229 -21.76 -17.07 -6.20
CA GLY A 229 -21.62 -16.54 -4.84
C GLY A 229 -20.94 -15.18 -4.74
N ALA A 230 -20.76 -14.48 -5.85
CA ALA A 230 -20.04 -13.21 -5.89
C ALA A 230 -20.59 -12.18 -4.89
N THR A 231 -19.72 -11.31 -4.41
CA THR A 231 -20.05 -10.25 -3.45
C THR A 231 -19.74 -8.87 -4.01
N PHE A 232 -20.51 -7.87 -3.60
CA PHE A 232 -20.24 -6.46 -3.87
C PHE A 232 -20.26 -5.68 -2.57
N THR A 233 -19.18 -4.95 -2.32
CA THR A 233 -19.03 -4.08 -1.16
C THR A 233 -18.70 -2.67 -1.66
N SER A 234 -19.38 -1.66 -1.12
CA SER A 234 -19.07 -0.26 -1.47
C SER A 234 -18.92 0.59 -0.23
N ASP A 235 -18.00 1.54 -0.30
CA ASP A 235 -17.65 2.48 0.75
C ASP A 235 -17.89 3.91 0.29
N GLY A 236 -18.88 4.57 0.85
CA GLY A 236 -19.20 5.98 0.63
C GLY A 236 -18.83 6.90 1.79
N GLY A 237 -18.41 6.34 2.94
CA GLY A 237 -18.01 7.09 4.13
C GLY A 237 -19.09 7.97 4.74
N GLY A 238 -20.36 7.71 4.42
CA GLY A 238 -21.48 8.61 4.79
C GLY A 238 -21.50 9.93 4.00
N LYS A 239 -20.52 10.18 3.12
CA LYS A 239 -20.40 11.41 2.31
C LYS A 239 -21.04 11.27 0.92
N VAL A 240 -21.06 10.06 0.40
CA VAL A 240 -21.67 9.72 -0.89
C VAL A 240 -22.60 8.54 -0.72
N SER A 241 -23.66 8.51 -1.53
CA SER A 241 -24.60 7.38 -1.53
C SER A 241 -23.89 6.09 -1.99
N ALA A 242 -23.92 5.07 -1.16
CA ALA A 242 -23.32 3.77 -1.39
C ALA A 242 -24.24 2.65 -0.83
N ALA A 243 -24.03 1.40 -1.26
CA ALA A 243 -24.76 0.28 -0.70
C ALA A 243 -24.30 0.04 0.76
N VAL A 244 -25.21 0.19 1.71
CA VAL A 244 -24.93 0.03 3.14
C VAL A 244 -24.61 -1.41 3.50
N ASN A 245 -25.21 -2.37 2.79
CA ASN A 245 -25.02 -3.79 3.01
C ASN A 245 -24.22 -4.44 1.87
N VAL A 246 -23.45 -5.44 2.19
CA VAL A 246 -22.80 -6.30 1.19
C VAL A 246 -23.86 -7.01 0.36
N LEU A 247 -23.86 -6.79 -0.95
CA LEU A 247 -24.73 -7.54 -1.86
C LEU A 247 -24.11 -8.92 -2.13
N ARG A 248 -24.94 -9.95 -2.22
CA ARG A 248 -24.53 -11.31 -2.50
C ARG A 248 -25.32 -11.89 -3.66
N GLY A 249 -24.59 -12.56 -4.57
CA GLY A 249 -25.11 -13.23 -5.75
C GLY A 249 -25.06 -12.38 -7.01
N ALA A 250 -24.60 -13.00 -8.09
CA ALA A 250 -24.38 -12.38 -9.41
C ALA A 250 -25.57 -11.55 -9.90
N ASP A 251 -26.78 -12.09 -9.85
CA ASP A 251 -27.97 -11.40 -10.38
C ASP A 251 -28.27 -10.07 -9.65
N ARG A 252 -28.05 -9.99 -8.34
CA ARG A 252 -28.24 -8.73 -7.59
C ARG A 252 -27.19 -7.71 -7.95
N ILE A 253 -25.96 -8.17 -8.13
CA ILE A 253 -24.82 -7.31 -8.47
C ILE A 253 -25.01 -6.75 -9.88
N VAL A 254 -25.32 -7.59 -10.85
CA VAL A 254 -25.57 -7.20 -12.24
C VAL A 254 -26.73 -6.20 -12.34
N ARG A 255 -27.85 -6.49 -11.63
CA ARG A 255 -28.99 -5.53 -11.57
C ARG A 255 -28.59 -4.18 -10.97
N LEU A 256 -27.71 -4.16 -9.99
CA LEU A 256 -27.18 -2.90 -9.44
C LEU A 256 -26.41 -2.13 -10.49
N PHE A 257 -25.47 -2.74 -11.20
CA PHE A 257 -24.64 -2.06 -12.21
C PHE A 257 -25.49 -1.53 -13.36
N ILE A 258 -26.33 -2.36 -13.96
CA ILE A 258 -27.25 -1.96 -15.04
C ILE A 258 -28.21 -0.87 -14.55
N GLY A 259 -28.77 -1.03 -13.36
CA GLY A 259 -29.68 -0.04 -12.79
C GLY A 259 -29.00 1.32 -12.52
N LEU A 260 -27.72 1.34 -12.18
CA LEU A 260 -26.95 2.58 -12.03
C LEU A 260 -26.69 3.23 -13.40
N GLU A 261 -26.36 2.43 -14.42
CA GLU A 261 -26.16 2.93 -15.79
C GLU A 261 -27.44 3.54 -16.37
N HIS A 262 -28.58 2.85 -16.20
CA HIS A 262 -29.88 3.38 -16.62
C HIS A 262 -30.29 4.66 -15.87
N LYS A 263 -29.94 4.75 -14.57
CA LYS A 263 -30.27 5.92 -13.76
C LYS A 263 -29.39 7.12 -14.07
N TYR A 264 -28.16 6.88 -14.48
CA TYR A 264 -27.14 7.89 -14.70
C TYR A 264 -26.38 7.64 -16.01
N PRO A 265 -27.06 7.63 -17.19
CA PRO A 265 -26.45 7.26 -18.46
C PRO A 265 -25.32 8.24 -18.82
N GLY A 266 -24.16 7.68 -19.17
CA GLY A 266 -22.97 8.47 -19.51
C GLY A 266 -22.45 9.40 -18.41
N PHE A 267 -22.80 9.10 -17.15
CA PHE A 267 -22.43 9.94 -16.00
C PHE A 267 -20.93 9.96 -15.75
N VAL A 268 -20.25 8.85 -16.06
CA VAL A 268 -18.81 8.69 -15.87
C VAL A 268 -18.14 8.08 -17.10
N THR A 269 -16.86 8.39 -17.27
CA THR A 269 -15.94 7.65 -18.15
C THR A 269 -15.13 6.68 -17.32
N HIS A 270 -14.79 5.53 -17.89
CA HIS A 270 -14.04 4.48 -17.23
C HIS A 270 -12.65 4.35 -17.83
N GLU A 271 -11.66 4.10 -16.97
CA GLU A 271 -10.28 3.83 -17.35
C GLU A 271 -9.78 2.63 -16.54
N ILE A 272 -9.07 1.69 -17.18
CA ILE A 272 -8.39 0.62 -16.48
C ILE A 272 -7.03 1.13 -16.04
N ILE A 273 -6.80 1.12 -14.75
CA ILE A 273 -5.54 1.55 -14.12
C ILE A 273 -5.04 0.46 -13.17
N GLU A 274 -3.80 0.60 -12.69
CA GLU A 274 -3.26 -0.30 -11.68
C GLU A 274 -3.45 0.29 -10.27
N LEU A 275 -4.23 -0.40 -9.43
CA LEU A 275 -4.40 -0.11 -8.01
C LEU A 275 -4.07 -1.33 -7.18
N ASN A 276 -3.32 -1.14 -6.10
CA ASN A 276 -2.96 -2.23 -5.19
C ASN A 276 -2.29 -3.43 -5.90
N GLY A 277 -1.50 -3.16 -6.94
CA GLY A 277 -0.81 -4.19 -7.74
C GLY A 277 -1.71 -5.00 -8.67
N GLN A 278 -2.95 -4.57 -8.89
CA GLN A 278 -3.91 -5.27 -9.75
C GLN A 278 -4.64 -4.30 -10.69
N PRO A 279 -5.09 -4.76 -11.88
CA PRO A 279 -5.99 -4.01 -12.73
C PRO A 279 -7.28 -3.64 -11.99
N ALA A 280 -7.69 -2.40 -12.11
CA ALA A 280 -8.88 -1.83 -11.48
C ALA A 280 -9.53 -0.81 -12.42
N ILE A 281 -10.79 -0.48 -12.19
CA ILE A 281 -11.50 0.54 -12.95
C ILE A 281 -11.55 1.83 -12.13
N ALA A 282 -10.95 2.89 -12.67
CA ALA A 282 -11.14 4.26 -12.23
C ALA A 282 -12.29 4.91 -13.02
N SER A 283 -13.18 5.60 -12.32
CA SER A 283 -14.36 6.20 -12.93
C SER A 283 -14.38 7.71 -12.70
N TYR A 284 -14.37 8.46 -13.79
CA TYR A 284 -14.23 9.92 -13.80
C TYR A 284 -15.51 10.61 -14.28
N ARG A 285 -15.81 11.75 -13.69
CA ARG A 285 -16.80 12.69 -14.20
C ARG A 285 -16.16 14.05 -14.36
N GLU A 286 -16.23 14.59 -15.57
CA GLU A 286 -15.64 15.91 -15.90
C GLU A 286 -14.14 15.97 -15.50
N GLY A 287 -13.42 14.87 -15.74
CA GLY A 287 -11.98 14.73 -15.39
C GLY A 287 -11.69 14.53 -13.90
N VAL A 288 -12.71 14.47 -13.03
CA VAL A 288 -12.53 14.26 -11.59
C VAL A 288 -12.84 12.81 -11.23
N LEU A 289 -11.90 12.13 -10.57
CA LEU A 289 -12.11 10.78 -10.07
C LEU A 289 -13.29 10.75 -9.08
N ARG A 290 -14.26 9.89 -9.33
CA ARG A 290 -15.48 9.75 -8.51
C ARG A 290 -15.48 8.48 -7.68
N PHE A 291 -15.00 7.40 -8.25
CA PHE A 291 -14.87 6.13 -7.54
C PHE A 291 -13.87 5.22 -8.24
N THR A 292 -13.37 4.27 -7.49
CA THR A 292 -12.58 3.15 -8.00
C THR A 292 -13.34 1.85 -7.77
N THR A 293 -13.17 0.90 -8.67
CA THR A 293 -13.75 -0.44 -8.55
C THR A 293 -12.65 -1.48 -8.75
N MET A 294 -12.40 -2.28 -7.72
CA MET A 294 -11.41 -3.35 -7.70
C MET A 294 -12.12 -4.69 -7.66
N PHE A 295 -11.47 -5.72 -8.22
CA PHE A 295 -12.08 -7.02 -8.43
C PHE A 295 -11.21 -8.12 -7.85
N GLU A 296 -11.83 -9.07 -7.18
CA GLU A 296 -11.23 -10.37 -6.86
C GLU A 296 -11.70 -11.38 -7.92
N THR A 297 -10.75 -11.95 -8.66
CA THR A 297 -11.04 -12.86 -9.78
C THR A 297 -10.04 -14.00 -9.83
N ASP A 298 -10.47 -15.15 -10.34
CA ASP A 298 -9.63 -16.29 -10.69
C ASP A 298 -9.11 -16.23 -12.14
N GLY A 299 -9.43 -15.15 -12.86
CA GLY A 299 -9.12 -14.94 -14.28
C GLY A 299 -10.26 -15.35 -15.22
N GLU A 300 -11.24 -16.11 -14.74
CA GLU A 300 -12.44 -16.51 -15.50
C GLU A 300 -13.70 -15.84 -14.96
N CYS A 301 -13.84 -15.80 -13.63
CA CYS A 301 -14.99 -15.22 -12.96
C CYS A 301 -14.61 -14.18 -11.91
N ILE A 302 -15.52 -13.23 -11.67
CA ILE A 302 -15.45 -12.24 -10.60
C ILE A 302 -16.09 -12.83 -9.33
N HIS A 303 -15.31 -12.93 -8.26
CA HIS A 303 -15.75 -13.44 -6.96
C HIS A 303 -16.14 -12.34 -5.97
N ALA A 304 -15.44 -11.18 -6.05
CA ALA A 304 -15.81 -10.02 -5.26
C ALA A 304 -15.54 -8.71 -6.01
N VAL A 305 -16.35 -7.70 -5.69
CA VAL A 305 -16.19 -6.34 -6.18
C VAL A 305 -16.12 -5.40 -4.98
N TYR A 306 -15.10 -4.56 -4.97
CA TYR A 306 -14.88 -3.52 -3.96
C TYR A 306 -14.91 -2.16 -4.63
N ARG A 307 -15.89 -1.31 -4.26
CA ARG A 307 -16.03 0.03 -4.83
C ARG A 307 -15.83 1.09 -3.76
N VAL A 308 -14.79 1.89 -3.91
CA VAL A 308 -14.51 3.03 -3.04
C VAL A 308 -15.04 4.30 -3.69
N LEU A 309 -15.99 4.94 -3.01
CA LEU A 309 -16.62 6.20 -3.42
C LEU A 309 -16.32 7.33 -2.42
N ASN A 310 -15.82 7.00 -1.22
CA ASN A 310 -15.49 7.99 -0.21
C ASN A 310 -14.43 8.96 -0.74
N PRO A 311 -14.75 10.28 -0.90
CA PRO A 311 -13.84 11.25 -1.53
C PRO A 311 -12.55 11.46 -0.74
N ASP A 312 -12.55 11.25 0.59
CA ASP A 312 -11.35 11.38 1.40
C ASP A 312 -10.34 10.28 1.04
N LYS A 313 -10.84 9.05 0.84
CA LYS A 313 -10.02 7.89 0.46
C LYS A 313 -9.53 7.91 -0.99
N LEU A 314 -10.00 8.84 -1.79
CA LEU A 314 -9.62 9.00 -3.19
C LEU A 314 -8.77 10.27 -3.42
N ALA A 315 -8.56 11.08 -2.38
CA ALA A 315 -7.92 12.40 -2.53
C ALA A 315 -6.48 12.30 -3.06
N HIS A 316 -5.74 11.29 -2.64
CA HIS A 316 -4.34 11.05 -3.03
C HIS A 316 -4.18 10.38 -4.41
N LEU A 317 -5.28 9.94 -5.05
CA LEU A 317 -5.29 9.38 -6.41
C LEU A 317 -5.60 10.44 -7.49
N ARG A 318 -5.81 11.69 -7.10
CA ARG A 318 -6.20 12.80 -7.99
C ARG A 318 -5.01 13.49 -8.61
#